data_9ab9dc4e9373baaa6276ed5284f6b6ab
#
_entry.id   9ab9dc4e9373baaa6276ed5284f6b6ab
#
_cell.length_a   1.000
_cell.length_b   1.000
_cell.length_c   1.000
_cell.angle_alpha   90.00
_cell.angle_beta   90.00
_cell.angle_gamma   90.00
#
_symmetry.space_group_name_H-M   'P 1'
#
loop_
_entity.id
_entity.type
_entity.pdbx_description
1 polymer ?
#
loop_
_entity_poly.entity_id
_entity_poly.type
_entity_poly.pdbx_seq_one_letter_code
_entity_poly.pdbx_strand_id
1 'polypeptide(L)'
;YYNVASPGVEYLTKSWKYRLNYYAPFGTKTHIVDQGWADEFGNFSYIEFTGHQELDQWGYKYESLSYGGDVDVAYRFQADNRWEVSLSPYVFNRNDSSTLVGANAKLSFYEGDYATLFIGDGYDNASHNRVFVGASFNISGRNNDDTLSNLMMSPVYRNLDVNTTSNGLPVSDYTEYSGVEEVEEKNIYFI
;
A
#
# COMPACT_ATOMS: atom_id res chain seq x y z
N TYR A 1 13.54 8.09 -3.41
CA TYR A 1 13.48 6.62 -3.55
C TYR A 1 13.51 6.00 -2.17
N TYR A 2 12.67 4.97 -1.97
CA TYR A 2 12.61 4.22 -0.74
C TYR A 2 13.30 2.87 -0.90
N ASN A 3 13.97 2.42 0.14
CA ASN A 3 14.58 1.09 0.18
C ASN A 3 13.75 0.17 1.06
N VAL A 4 13.43 -1.03 0.54
CA VAL A 4 12.64 -2.03 1.25
C VAL A 4 13.30 -3.38 1.12
N ALA A 5 13.53 -4.05 2.23
CA ALA A 5 13.82 -5.46 2.26
C ALA A 5 12.50 -6.24 2.37
N SER A 6 12.33 -7.22 1.50
CA SER A 6 11.09 -8.01 1.45
C SER A 6 11.39 -9.50 1.38
N PRO A 7 11.82 -10.12 2.49
CA PRO A 7 11.94 -11.56 2.57
C PRO A 7 10.57 -12.24 2.52
N GLY A 8 10.51 -13.40 1.88
CA GLY A 8 9.30 -14.20 1.79
C GLY A 8 9.60 -15.68 1.77
N VAL A 9 8.60 -16.47 2.15
CA VAL A 9 8.64 -17.93 2.11
C VAL A 9 7.43 -18.41 1.32
N GLU A 10 7.64 -19.37 0.44
CA GLU A 10 6.60 -19.95 -0.38
C GLU A 10 6.61 -21.48 -0.24
N TYR A 11 5.41 -22.05 -0.04
CA TYR A 11 5.17 -23.48 -0.05
C TYR A 11 4.14 -23.83 -1.12
N LEU A 12 4.56 -24.65 -2.08
CA LEU A 12 3.77 -24.96 -3.27
C LEU A 12 3.46 -26.45 -3.32
N THR A 13 2.20 -26.75 -3.62
CA THR A 13 1.73 -28.10 -3.97
C THR A 13 1.02 -28.07 -5.32
N LYS A 14 0.51 -29.19 -5.81
CA LYS A 14 -0.25 -29.23 -7.07
C LYS A 14 -1.50 -28.33 -7.06
N SER A 15 -2.14 -28.20 -5.89
CA SER A 15 -3.41 -27.48 -5.77
C SER A 15 -3.33 -26.28 -4.84
N TRP A 16 -2.42 -26.28 -3.89
CA TRP A 16 -2.30 -25.22 -2.89
C TRP A 16 -1.01 -24.47 -3.04
N LYS A 17 -1.10 -23.15 -2.85
CA LYS A 17 0.03 -22.24 -2.75
C LYS A 17 -0.11 -21.46 -1.45
N TYR A 18 0.94 -21.41 -0.66
CA TYR A 18 1.03 -20.63 0.56
C TYR A 18 2.23 -19.72 0.45
N ARG A 19 2.04 -18.44 0.68
CA ARG A 19 3.09 -17.42 0.68
C ARG A 19 3.01 -16.62 1.94
N LEU A 20 4.15 -16.28 2.48
CA LEU A 20 4.31 -15.36 3.59
C LEU A 20 5.35 -14.33 3.17
N ASN A 21 4.99 -13.07 3.18
CA ASN A 21 5.90 -11.97 2.88
C ASN A 21 6.00 -11.04 4.08
N TYR A 22 7.19 -10.52 4.31
CA TYR A 22 7.44 -9.47 5.27
C TYR A 22 8.10 -8.28 4.56
N TYR A 23 7.74 -7.08 4.92
CA TYR A 23 8.21 -5.85 4.32
C TYR A 23 8.84 -4.96 5.39
N ALA A 24 10.11 -4.66 5.25
CA ALA A 24 10.89 -3.84 6.18
C ALA A 24 11.55 -2.68 5.44
N PRO A 25 11.02 -1.47 5.53
CA PRO A 25 11.71 -0.28 5.05
C PRO A 25 13.02 -0.05 5.80
N PHE A 26 14.07 0.33 5.08
CA PHE A 26 15.36 0.65 5.68
C PHE A 26 15.98 1.91 5.05
N GLY A 27 16.94 2.52 5.75
CA GLY A 27 17.49 3.80 5.37
C GLY A 27 16.51 4.95 5.61
N THR A 28 16.38 5.86 4.67
CA THR A 28 15.41 6.97 4.75
C THR A 28 14.00 6.43 4.53
N LYS A 29 13.19 6.44 5.57
CA LYS A 29 11.82 5.91 5.57
C LYS A 29 10.77 6.98 5.34
N THR A 30 11.14 8.24 5.50
CA THR A 30 10.25 9.38 5.50
C THR A 30 10.78 10.44 4.56
N HIS A 31 9.93 11.00 3.72
CA HIS A 31 10.26 12.10 2.82
C HIS A 31 9.25 13.22 2.99
N ILE A 32 9.73 14.47 2.89
CA ILE A 32 8.86 15.63 2.78
C ILE A 32 8.27 15.62 1.36
N VAL A 33 6.94 15.59 1.28
CA VAL A 33 6.19 15.61 0.00
C VAL A 33 5.57 16.96 -0.27
N ASP A 34 5.35 17.74 0.78
CA ASP A 34 4.80 19.08 0.71
C ASP A 34 5.26 19.92 1.90
N GLN A 35 5.27 21.24 1.74
CA GLN A 35 5.58 22.18 2.80
C GLN A 35 4.86 23.50 2.54
N GLY A 36 4.39 24.13 3.59
CA GLY A 36 3.65 25.37 3.46
C GLY A 36 3.15 25.89 4.81
N TRP A 37 2.36 26.95 4.74
CA TRP A 37 1.71 27.52 5.90
C TRP A 37 0.53 26.65 6.37
N ALA A 38 0.19 26.71 7.65
CA ALA A 38 -0.87 25.89 8.24
C ALA A 38 -2.24 26.12 7.59
N ASP A 39 -2.52 27.34 7.14
CA ASP A 39 -3.74 27.70 6.42
C ASP A 39 -3.82 27.02 5.04
N GLU A 40 -2.71 26.83 4.34
CA GLU A 40 -2.65 26.11 3.07
C GLU A 40 -3.01 24.63 3.21
N PHE A 41 -2.78 24.05 4.38
CA PHE A 41 -3.21 22.69 4.72
C PHE A 41 -4.65 22.61 5.24
N GLY A 42 -5.39 23.74 5.29
CA GLY A 42 -6.77 23.79 5.76
C GLY A 42 -6.94 23.60 7.27
N ASN A 43 -5.89 23.78 8.05
CA ASN A 43 -5.88 23.60 9.49
C ASN A 43 -5.83 24.94 10.22
N PHE A 44 -6.96 25.64 10.29
CA PHE A 44 -7.09 26.92 10.99
C PHE A 44 -6.77 26.88 12.50
N SER A 45 -6.64 25.70 13.10
CA SER A 45 -6.31 25.55 14.52
C SER A 45 -4.87 25.90 14.88
N TYR A 46 -4.02 26.18 13.91
CA TYR A 46 -2.62 26.53 14.09
C TYR A 46 -2.32 28.02 13.89
N ILE A 47 -3.34 28.84 13.72
CA ILE A 47 -3.20 30.29 13.71
C ILE A 47 -3.36 30.80 15.14
N GLU A 48 -2.37 31.49 15.65
CA GLU A 48 -2.37 32.11 16.98
C GLU A 48 -2.39 33.62 16.83
N PHE A 49 -3.21 34.30 17.64
CA PHE A 49 -3.27 35.75 17.67
C PHE A 49 -2.60 36.28 18.95
N THR A 50 -1.58 37.10 18.80
CA THR A 50 -0.90 37.77 19.91
C THR A 50 -1.04 39.26 19.74
N GLY A 51 -2.00 39.87 20.48
CA GLY A 51 -2.34 41.30 20.31
C GLY A 51 -2.98 41.57 18.96
N HIS A 52 -2.31 42.34 18.09
CA HIS A 52 -2.74 42.63 16.72
C HIS A 52 -1.94 41.83 15.67
N GLN A 53 -1.14 40.88 16.10
CA GLN A 53 -0.33 40.06 15.25
C GLN A 53 -0.98 38.69 15.06
N GLU A 54 -1.03 38.24 13.84
CA GLU A 54 -1.40 36.89 13.46
C GLU A 54 -0.11 36.08 13.31
N LEU A 55 0.00 35.00 14.09
CA LEU A 55 1.13 34.09 14.04
C LEU A 55 0.67 32.82 13.31
N ASP A 56 1.31 32.51 12.22
CA ASP A 56 1.06 31.29 11.46
C ASP A 56 2.21 30.30 11.64
N GLN A 57 1.91 29.02 11.50
CA GLN A 57 2.88 27.96 11.65
C GLN A 57 3.29 27.38 10.29
N TRP A 58 4.58 27.23 10.12
CA TRP A 58 5.12 26.53 8.95
C TRP A 58 5.13 25.03 9.20
N GLY A 59 4.53 24.29 8.30
CA GLY A 59 4.40 22.84 8.38
C GLY A 59 5.07 22.09 7.25
N TYR A 60 5.38 20.85 7.53
CA TYR A 60 5.88 19.88 6.55
C TYR A 60 4.95 18.69 6.52
N LYS A 61 4.51 18.33 5.30
CA LYS A 61 3.77 17.09 5.07
C LYS A 61 4.76 15.99 4.72
N TYR A 62 4.73 14.94 5.50
CA TYR A 62 5.60 13.79 5.33
C TYR A 62 4.83 12.61 4.75
N GLU A 63 5.52 11.89 3.89
CA GLU A 63 5.14 10.55 3.42
C GLU A 63 6.09 9.54 4.04
N SER A 64 5.56 8.49 4.66
CA SER A 64 6.35 7.48 5.35
C SER A 64 5.92 6.07 4.99
N LEU A 65 6.90 5.21 4.68
CA LEU A 65 6.65 3.81 4.39
C LEU A 65 6.31 3.01 5.64
N SER A 66 5.31 2.16 5.51
CA SER A 66 4.86 1.21 6.51
C SER A 66 5.72 -0.06 6.50
N TYR A 67 5.79 -0.73 7.65
CA TYR A 67 6.34 -2.08 7.75
C TYR A 67 5.23 -3.06 8.10
N GLY A 68 5.36 -4.30 7.66
CA GLY A 68 4.33 -5.29 7.91
C GLY A 68 4.48 -6.54 7.07
N GLY A 69 3.39 -7.21 6.81
CA GLY A 69 3.42 -8.42 6.01
C GLY A 69 2.06 -8.87 5.53
N ASP A 70 2.10 -9.83 4.63
CA ASP A 70 0.93 -10.51 4.12
C ASP A 70 1.12 -12.03 4.09
N VAL A 71 -0.02 -12.72 4.11
CA VAL A 71 -0.11 -14.15 3.87
C VAL A 71 -1.02 -14.32 2.65
N ASP A 72 -0.58 -15.08 1.66
CA ASP A 72 -1.41 -15.44 0.51
C ASP A 72 -1.64 -16.95 0.50
N VAL A 73 -2.92 -17.33 0.44
CA VAL A 73 -3.34 -18.73 0.34
C VAL A 73 -4.16 -18.87 -0.93
N ALA A 74 -3.68 -19.66 -1.88
CA ALA A 74 -4.38 -19.90 -3.13
C ALA A 74 -4.66 -21.38 -3.35
N TYR A 75 -5.83 -21.66 -3.90
CA TYR A 75 -6.27 -23.00 -4.27
C TYR A 75 -6.63 -23.06 -5.76
N ARG A 76 -5.97 -23.94 -6.49
CA ARG A 76 -6.27 -24.24 -7.88
C ARG A 76 -7.16 -25.48 -7.95
N PHE A 77 -8.29 -25.36 -8.67
CA PHE A 77 -9.25 -26.43 -8.78
C PHE A 77 -8.69 -27.60 -9.60
N GLN A 78 -8.73 -28.81 -9.05
CA GLN A 78 -8.23 -30.01 -9.74
C GLN A 78 -9.12 -30.46 -10.90
N ALA A 79 -10.43 -30.20 -10.81
CA ALA A 79 -11.38 -30.56 -11.86
C ALA A 79 -11.22 -29.69 -13.12
N ASP A 80 -10.85 -28.42 -12.93
CA ASP A 80 -10.50 -27.50 -13.99
C ASP A 80 -9.37 -26.58 -13.49
N ASN A 81 -8.14 -26.93 -13.86
CA ASN A 81 -6.92 -26.23 -13.43
C ASN A 81 -6.79 -24.79 -13.94
N ARG A 82 -7.75 -24.33 -14.77
CA ARG A 82 -7.84 -22.95 -15.21
C ARG A 82 -8.35 -22.00 -14.15
N TRP A 83 -8.99 -22.49 -13.09
CA TRP A 83 -9.53 -21.66 -12.03
C TRP A 83 -8.69 -21.73 -10.78
N GLU A 84 -8.46 -20.56 -10.18
CA GLU A 84 -7.77 -20.41 -8.91
C GLU A 84 -8.48 -19.38 -8.04
N VAL A 85 -8.71 -19.70 -6.77
CA VAL A 85 -9.20 -18.76 -5.77
C VAL A 85 -8.07 -18.46 -4.79
N SER A 86 -7.91 -17.20 -4.40
CA SER A 86 -6.92 -16.82 -3.37
C SER A 86 -7.53 -15.88 -2.34
N LEU A 87 -6.94 -15.95 -1.14
CA LEU A 87 -7.22 -15.07 -0.01
C LEU A 87 -5.90 -14.57 0.56
N SER A 88 -5.79 -13.25 0.70
CA SER A 88 -4.55 -12.58 1.08
C SER A 88 -4.79 -11.58 2.22
N PRO A 89 -4.87 -12.04 3.48
CA PRO A 89 -4.85 -11.13 4.62
C PRO A 89 -3.49 -10.44 4.78
N TYR A 90 -3.52 -9.20 5.26
CA TYR A 90 -2.34 -8.38 5.47
C TYR A 90 -2.45 -7.48 6.69
N VAL A 91 -1.31 -7.11 7.24
CA VAL A 91 -1.18 -6.14 8.32
C VAL A 91 0.05 -5.28 8.11
N PHE A 92 -0.14 -3.95 8.18
CA PHE A 92 0.94 -2.98 8.10
C PHE A 92 0.83 -1.96 9.22
N ASN A 93 1.95 -1.65 9.86
CA ASN A 93 2.04 -0.62 10.89
C ASN A 93 2.48 0.70 10.25
N ARG A 94 1.65 1.73 10.35
CA ARG A 94 1.85 3.05 9.77
C ARG A 94 2.43 4.00 10.82
N ASN A 95 3.20 4.99 10.38
CA ASN A 95 3.82 5.95 11.29
C ASN A 95 2.81 6.94 11.93
N ASP A 96 1.63 7.08 11.36
CA ASP A 96 0.54 7.88 11.90
C ASP A 96 -0.16 7.24 13.12
N SER A 97 0.43 6.22 13.72
CA SER A 97 -0.10 5.41 14.83
C SER A 97 -1.26 4.49 14.44
N SER A 98 -1.69 4.46 13.20
CA SER A 98 -2.72 3.56 12.74
C SER A 98 -2.13 2.26 12.20
N THR A 99 -2.79 1.13 12.50
CA THR A 99 -2.45 -0.15 11.90
C THR A 99 -3.43 -0.41 10.75
N LEU A 100 -2.89 -0.60 9.55
CA LEU A 100 -3.67 -1.03 8.40
C LEU A 100 -3.86 -2.54 8.46
N VAL A 101 -5.11 -2.99 8.56
CA VAL A 101 -5.47 -4.41 8.56
C VAL A 101 -6.51 -4.64 7.47
N GLY A 102 -6.27 -5.62 6.63
CA GLY A 102 -7.17 -5.94 5.54
C GLY A 102 -6.99 -7.34 4.99
N ALA A 103 -7.81 -7.65 4.00
CA ALA A 103 -7.71 -8.88 3.23
C ALA A 103 -8.19 -8.65 1.79
N ASN A 104 -7.59 -9.36 0.85
CA ASN A 104 -8.07 -9.42 -0.53
C ASN A 104 -8.50 -10.85 -0.85
N ALA A 105 -9.64 -11.00 -1.52
CA ALA A 105 -10.09 -12.24 -2.11
C ALA A 105 -10.08 -12.09 -3.65
N LYS A 106 -9.57 -13.09 -4.35
CA LYS A 106 -9.42 -13.02 -5.81
C LYS A 106 -9.80 -14.35 -6.46
N LEU A 107 -10.56 -14.29 -7.54
CA LEU A 107 -10.82 -15.39 -8.44
C LEU A 107 -10.06 -15.12 -9.75
N SER A 108 -9.25 -16.07 -10.17
CA SER A 108 -8.45 -15.99 -11.38
C SER A 108 -8.85 -17.11 -12.36
N PHE A 109 -8.87 -16.75 -13.63
CA PHE A 109 -9.09 -17.67 -14.74
C PHE A 109 -7.87 -17.62 -15.68
N TYR A 110 -7.26 -18.75 -15.90
CA TYR A 110 -6.10 -18.92 -16.77
C TYR A 110 -6.53 -19.40 -18.16
N GLU A 111 -6.32 -18.57 -19.17
CA GLU A 111 -6.56 -18.95 -20.56
C GLU A 111 -5.24 -19.34 -21.22
N GLY A 112 -4.99 -20.64 -21.24
CA GLY A 112 -3.72 -21.19 -21.72
C GLY A 112 -2.53 -20.63 -20.94
N ASP A 113 -1.38 -20.53 -21.62
CA ASP A 113 -0.13 -20.06 -21.04
C ASP A 113 0.08 -18.55 -21.11
N TYR A 114 -0.82 -17.86 -21.81
CA TYR A 114 -0.60 -16.47 -22.24
C TYR A 114 -1.44 -15.44 -21.52
N ALA A 115 -2.61 -15.81 -21.00
CA ALA A 115 -3.51 -14.84 -20.40
C ALA A 115 -4.07 -15.30 -19.07
N THR A 116 -4.22 -14.36 -18.14
CA THR A 116 -4.95 -14.56 -16.89
C THR A 116 -5.92 -13.41 -16.72
N LEU A 117 -7.18 -13.75 -16.54
CA LEU A 117 -8.25 -12.82 -16.16
C LEU A 117 -8.50 -12.96 -14.68
N PHE A 118 -8.77 -11.87 -13.97
CA PHE A 118 -9.09 -11.95 -12.56
C PHE A 118 -10.12 -10.90 -12.15
N ILE A 119 -10.88 -11.26 -11.14
CA ILE A 119 -11.77 -10.38 -10.39
C ILE A 119 -11.52 -10.61 -8.91
N GLY A 120 -11.58 -9.55 -8.13
CA GLY A 120 -11.39 -9.66 -6.70
C GLY A 120 -12.08 -8.55 -5.94
N ASP A 121 -12.14 -8.76 -4.63
CA ASP A 121 -12.65 -7.81 -3.66
C ASP A 121 -11.66 -7.72 -2.50
N GLY A 122 -11.42 -6.50 -2.04
CA GLY A 122 -10.57 -6.23 -0.91
C GLY A 122 -11.29 -5.38 0.12
N TYR A 123 -10.99 -5.62 1.37
CA TYR A 123 -11.44 -4.81 2.48
C TYR A 123 -10.28 -4.46 3.39
N ASP A 124 -10.18 -3.22 3.78
CA ASP A 124 -9.30 -2.78 4.85
C ASP A 124 -9.95 -1.69 5.72
N ASN A 125 -9.36 -1.45 6.89
CA ASN A 125 -9.88 -0.49 7.86
C ASN A 125 -9.68 0.99 7.45
N ALA A 126 -8.93 1.27 6.39
CA ALA A 126 -8.70 2.63 5.89
C ALA A 126 -9.54 2.94 4.63
N SER A 127 -9.54 2.04 3.65
CA SER A 127 -10.15 2.27 2.34
C SER A 127 -11.52 1.61 2.18
N HIS A 128 -11.92 0.78 3.16
CA HIS A 128 -13.14 -0.02 3.10
C HIS A 128 -13.18 -0.99 1.91
N ASN A 129 -14.34 -1.20 1.30
CA ASN A 129 -14.49 -2.14 0.19
C ASN A 129 -13.86 -1.62 -1.10
N ARG A 130 -13.18 -2.52 -1.82
CA ARG A 130 -12.51 -2.20 -3.07
C ARG A 130 -12.62 -3.38 -4.03
N VAL A 131 -13.46 -3.25 -5.06
CA VAL A 131 -13.58 -4.23 -6.13
C VAL A 131 -12.53 -3.93 -7.20
N PHE A 132 -11.85 -4.95 -7.69
CA PHE A 132 -10.89 -4.83 -8.76
C PHE A 132 -11.08 -5.94 -9.81
N VAL A 133 -10.80 -5.61 -11.06
CA VAL A 133 -10.82 -6.51 -12.19
C VAL A 133 -9.62 -6.23 -13.08
N GLY A 134 -9.02 -7.27 -13.64
CA GLY A 134 -7.86 -7.07 -14.49
C GLY A 134 -7.55 -8.28 -15.37
N ALA A 135 -6.57 -8.04 -16.23
CA ALA A 135 -5.99 -9.06 -17.11
C ALA A 135 -4.47 -8.92 -17.08
N SER A 136 -3.78 -10.04 -17.10
CA SER A 136 -2.34 -10.09 -17.30
C SER A 136 -1.99 -10.98 -18.49
N PHE A 137 -0.99 -10.56 -19.25
CA PHE A 137 -0.51 -11.29 -20.42
C PHE A 137 0.96 -11.66 -20.22
N ASN A 138 1.28 -12.93 -20.49
CA ASN A 138 2.64 -13.43 -20.42
C ASN A 138 3.17 -13.66 -21.83
N ILE A 139 4.12 -12.84 -22.27
CA ILE A 139 4.68 -12.88 -23.64
C ILE A 139 5.60 -14.09 -23.85
N SER A 140 6.18 -14.63 -22.79
CA SER A 140 7.10 -15.78 -22.86
C SER A 140 6.42 -17.14 -22.91
N GLY A 141 5.10 -17.20 -22.76
CA GLY A 141 4.37 -18.43 -22.51
C GLY A 141 4.69 -19.00 -21.11
N ARG A 142 3.69 -19.46 -20.42
CA ARG A 142 3.86 -20.22 -19.19
C ARG A 142 3.85 -21.68 -19.59
N ASN A 143 4.95 -22.40 -19.39
CA ASN A 143 4.89 -23.85 -19.56
C ASN A 143 3.88 -24.41 -18.56
N ASN A 144 2.74 -24.84 -19.09
CA ASN A 144 1.62 -25.41 -18.31
C ASN A 144 1.88 -26.83 -17.83
N ASP A 145 3.09 -27.32 -17.99
CA ASP A 145 3.45 -28.56 -17.34
C ASP A 145 3.36 -28.36 -15.83
N ASP A 146 2.31 -28.92 -15.23
CA ASP A 146 2.01 -28.92 -13.78
C ASP A 146 3.11 -29.63 -12.94
N THR A 147 4.32 -29.65 -13.43
CA THR A 147 5.47 -30.17 -12.69
C THR A 147 5.85 -29.13 -11.61
N LEU A 148 6.07 -29.61 -10.41
CA LEU A 148 6.50 -28.79 -9.25
C LEU A 148 7.71 -27.91 -9.63
N SER A 149 8.56 -28.37 -10.52
CA SER A 149 9.73 -27.66 -11.07
C SER A 149 9.36 -26.37 -11.81
N ASN A 150 8.30 -26.37 -12.61
CA ASN A 150 7.86 -25.19 -13.34
C ASN A 150 7.14 -24.18 -12.44
N LEU A 151 6.44 -24.66 -11.40
CA LEU A 151 5.87 -23.80 -10.36
C LEU A 151 6.97 -23.09 -9.54
N MET A 152 8.09 -23.77 -9.27
CA MET A 152 9.23 -23.19 -8.55
C MET A 152 10.02 -22.18 -9.38
N MET A 153 9.94 -22.23 -10.71
CA MET A 153 10.57 -21.25 -11.61
C MET A 153 9.69 -20.04 -11.92
N SER A 154 8.43 -20.04 -11.48
CA SER A 154 7.57 -18.86 -11.65
C SER A 154 8.04 -17.73 -10.73
N PRO A 155 7.97 -16.47 -11.19
CA PRO A 155 8.34 -15.33 -10.35
C PRO A 155 7.52 -15.35 -9.05
N VAL A 156 8.17 -15.09 -7.93
CA VAL A 156 7.50 -14.94 -6.64
C VAL A 156 6.54 -13.75 -6.75
N TYR A 157 5.25 -14.06 -6.78
CA TYR A 157 4.21 -13.03 -6.85
C TYR A 157 4.13 -12.35 -5.48
N ARG A 158 4.39 -11.06 -5.44
CA ARG A 158 4.17 -10.22 -4.26
C ARG A 158 2.84 -9.53 -4.44
N ASN A 159 2.08 -9.44 -3.38
CA ASN A 159 0.84 -8.69 -3.40
C ASN A 159 1.18 -7.19 -3.40
N LEU A 160 1.18 -6.60 -4.59
CA LEU A 160 1.45 -5.18 -4.78
C LEU A 160 0.17 -4.33 -4.75
N ASP A 161 -0.99 -4.97 -4.55
CA ASP A 161 -2.30 -4.32 -4.64
C ASP A 161 -2.76 -3.64 -3.33
N VAL A 162 -1.90 -3.61 -2.33
CA VAL A 162 -2.22 -2.93 -1.07
C VAL A 162 -1.97 -1.44 -1.25
N ASN A 163 -3.03 -0.66 -1.33
CA ASN A 163 -3.08 0.82 -1.28
C ASN A 163 -1.73 1.52 -1.31
N THR A 164 -1.11 1.53 -2.46
CA THR A 164 0.27 1.95 -2.58
C THR A 164 0.37 3.17 -3.46
N THR A 165 1.00 4.18 -2.95
CA THR A 165 1.62 5.17 -3.83
C THR A 165 2.99 4.62 -4.26
N SER A 166 3.22 4.53 -5.52
CA SER A 166 4.46 4.27 -6.29
C SER A 166 5.29 3.00 -6.04
N ASN A 167 5.30 2.33 -4.89
CA ASN A 167 6.22 1.22 -4.62
C ASN A 167 5.59 -0.06 -4.01
N GLY A 168 4.29 -0.21 -4.07
CA GLY A 168 3.64 -1.43 -3.60
C GLY A 168 3.47 -1.56 -2.08
N LEU A 169 3.93 -0.60 -1.29
CA LEU A 169 3.79 -0.60 0.16
C LEU A 169 2.82 0.49 0.62
N PRO A 170 2.05 0.24 1.68
CA PRO A 170 1.20 1.27 2.24
C PRO A 170 2.06 2.41 2.79
N VAL A 171 1.61 3.61 2.50
CA VAL A 171 2.21 4.86 2.92
C VAL A 171 1.31 5.52 3.94
N SER A 172 1.88 6.15 4.93
CA SER A 172 1.18 7.06 5.83
C SER A 172 1.62 8.49 5.58
N ASP A 173 0.65 9.39 5.47
CA ASP A 173 0.88 10.83 5.41
C ASP A 173 0.66 11.42 6.78
N TYR A 174 1.56 12.31 7.21
CA TYR A 174 1.36 13.10 8.41
C TYR A 174 1.97 14.49 8.24
N THR A 175 1.42 15.46 8.95
CA THR A 175 1.91 16.83 8.94
C THR A 175 2.56 17.14 10.27
N GLU A 176 3.77 17.69 10.24
CA GLU A 176 4.49 18.17 11.40
C GLU A 176 4.70 19.67 11.26
N TYR A 177 4.34 20.42 12.29
CA TYR A 177 4.51 21.86 12.31
C TYR A 177 5.79 22.21 13.08
N SER A 178 6.69 22.95 12.44
CA SER A 178 7.97 23.31 13.03
C SER A 178 8.16 24.83 12.99
N GLY A 179 7.74 25.47 14.03
CA GLY A 179 7.97 26.90 14.22
C GLY A 179 6.74 27.78 13.94
N VAL A 180 6.73 28.90 14.61
CA VAL A 180 5.75 29.98 14.44
C VAL A 180 6.52 31.14 13.83
N GLU A 181 6.11 31.58 12.65
CA GLU A 181 6.68 32.76 12.02
C GLU A 181 5.63 33.87 12.00
N GLU A 182 6.05 35.10 12.28
CA GLU A 182 5.19 36.25 12.27
C GLU A 182 4.87 36.63 10.80
N VAL A 183 3.63 36.43 10.40
CA VAL A 183 3.17 36.73 9.05
C VAL A 183 2.34 38.00 9.05
N GLU A 184 2.94 39.16 8.93
CA GLU A 184 2.36 40.48 8.76
C GLU A 184 1.47 41.03 9.92
N GLU A 185 1.71 42.27 10.30
CA GLU A 185 0.75 43.11 11.08
C GLU A 185 -0.53 43.31 10.26
N LYS A 186 -1.47 42.42 10.39
CA LYS A 186 -2.85 42.71 9.97
C LYS A 186 -3.46 43.65 10.99
N ASN A 187 -3.58 44.93 10.66
CA ASN A 187 -4.33 45.88 11.46
C ASN A 187 -5.80 45.48 11.48
N ILE A 188 -6.21 44.66 12.44
CA ILE A 188 -7.62 44.32 12.65
C ILE A 188 -8.28 45.49 13.39
N TYR A 189 -8.99 46.31 12.68
CA TYR A 189 -9.85 47.35 13.27
C TYR A 189 -11.17 46.70 13.67
N PHE A 190 -11.44 46.58 14.98
CA PHE A 190 -12.79 46.35 15.49
C PHE A 190 -13.58 47.65 15.37
N ILE A 191 -14.64 47.63 14.59
CA ILE A 191 -15.63 48.72 14.53
C ILE A 191 -16.75 48.39 15.53
#